data_7ee0012f57b4f74d1f9afc646dac24b0
#
_entry.id   7ee0012f57b4f74d1f9afc646dac24b0
#
_cell.length_a   1.000
_cell.length_b   1.000
_cell.length_c   1.000
_cell.angle_alpha   90.00
_cell.angle_beta   90.00
_cell.angle_gamma   90.00
#
_symmetry.space_group_name_H-M   'P 1'
#
loop_
_entity.id
_entity.type
_entity.pdbx_description
1 polymer ?
#
loop_
_entity_poly.entity_id
_entity_poly.type
_entity_poly.pdbx_seq_one_letter_code
_entity_poly.pdbx_strand_id
1 'polypeptide(L)'
;LSKIHLLYVNKSPEKTMFYELLKSLEYKNKKRFKITWFFTEAKIKNSENRRINESDITKVISNQFLDNLYYLCGPGNMNEFLKNILIDNKVNPQKIFCELFENKVLEKIPSSTQEGQLEIIYDNYSNKINFKSSEVLLDSILNNNIDVPYSCQGGVCSSCIARIKKGKIEMKTNQILTDEEINEGLILTCQSIPKSNNI
;
A
#
# COMPACT_ATOMS: atom_id res chain seq x y z
N LEU A 1 -25.09 -14.86 2.70
CA LEU A 1 -23.66 -15.21 2.54
C LEU A 1 -23.06 -14.43 1.37
N SER A 2 -21.91 -13.78 1.58
CA SER A 2 -21.24 -12.97 0.57
C SER A 2 -20.75 -13.82 -0.61
N LYS A 3 -20.79 -13.23 -1.81
CA LYS A 3 -20.13 -13.76 -3.01
C LYS A 3 -18.81 -13.02 -3.22
N ILE A 4 -17.76 -13.74 -3.59
CA ILE A 4 -16.41 -13.21 -3.80
C ILE A 4 -15.95 -13.60 -5.20
N HIS A 5 -15.44 -12.63 -5.95
CA HIS A 5 -14.72 -12.85 -7.20
C HIS A 5 -13.31 -12.29 -7.06
N LEU A 6 -12.31 -13.17 -7.07
CA LEU A 6 -10.89 -12.81 -7.01
C LEU A 6 -10.30 -12.78 -8.43
N LEU A 7 -9.75 -11.64 -8.83
CA LEU A 7 -8.93 -11.51 -10.03
C LEU A 7 -7.47 -11.54 -9.58
N TYR A 8 -6.75 -12.61 -9.85
CA TYR A 8 -5.40 -12.81 -9.31
C TYR A 8 -4.35 -12.81 -10.42
N VAL A 9 -3.49 -11.80 -10.38
CA VAL A 9 -2.43 -11.58 -11.37
C VAL A 9 -1.10 -12.06 -10.80
N ASN A 10 -0.40 -12.92 -11.52
CA ASN A 10 0.93 -13.41 -11.14
C ASN A 10 1.77 -13.76 -12.38
N LYS A 11 3.02 -14.17 -12.18
CA LYS A 11 3.91 -14.61 -13.25
C LYS A 11 3.59 -16.01 -13.74
N SER A 12 3.44 -16.93 -12.81
CA SER A 12 3.11 -18.34 -13.06
C SER A 12 2.45 -18.97 -11.83
N PRO A 13 1.83 -20.17 -11.95
CA PRO A 13 1.26 -20.90 -10.80
C PRO A 13 2.27 -21.13 -9.68
N GLU A 14 3.52 -21.50 -10.00
CA GLU A 14 4.59 -21.81 -9.05
C GLU A 14 4.99 -20.57 -8.23
N LYS A 15 4.84 -19.37 -8.82
CA LYS A 15 5.12 -18.08 -8.18
C LYS A 15 3.90 -17.46 -7.52
N THR A 16 2.76 -18.17 -7.49
CA THR A 16 1.50 -17.68 -6.92
C THR A 16 1.34 -18.16 -5.49
N MET A 17 1.30 -17.21 -4.55
CA MET A 17 1.02 -17.54 -3.15
C MET A 17 -0.35 -18.21 -3.01
N PHE A 18 -0.41 -19.27 -2.23
CA PHE A 18 -1.63 -20.01 -1.92
C PHE A 18 -2.36 -20.63 -3.14
N TYR A 19 -1.67 -20.85 -4.25
CA TYR A 19 -2.29 -21.33 -5.50
C TYR A 19 -3.17 -22.58 -5.32
N GLU A 20 -2.64 -23.67 -4.76
CA GLU A 20 -3.40 -24.91 -4.54
C GLU A 20 -4.50 -24.75 -3.48
N LEU A 21 -4.25 -23.95 -2.43
CA LEU A 21 -5.26 -23.64 -1.42
C LEU A 21 -6.45 -22.89 -2.04
N LEU A 22 -6.19 -21.88 -2.84
CA LEU A 22 -7.20 -21.06 -3.50
C LEU A 22 -8.03 -21.90 -4.49
N LYS A 23 -7.40 -22.77 -5.27
CA LYS A 23 -8.11 -23.73 -6.14
C LYS A 23 -9.02 -24.67 -5.35
N SER A 24 -8.54 -25.20 -4.23
CA SER A 24 -9.32 -26.05 -3.35
C SER A 24 -10.52 -25.29 -2.76
N LEU A 25 -10.33 -24.04 -2.33
CA LEU A 25 -11.40 -23.19 -1.81
C LEU A 25 -12.44 -22.87 -2.88
N GLU A 26 -12.04 -22.55 -4.11
CA GLU A 26 -12.94 -22.33 -5.23
C GLU A 26 -13.75 -23.57 -5.53
N TYR A 27 -13.09 -24.74 -5.59
CA TYR A 27 -13.78 -26.02 -5.83
C TYR A 27 -14.83 -26.32 -4.76
N LYS A 28 -14.51 -26.11 -3.47
CA LYS A 28 -15.44 -26.33 -2.36
C LYS A 28 -16.58 -25.32 -2.30
N ASN A 29 -16.38 -24.12 -2.85
CA ASN A 29 -17.30 -22.98 -2.72
C ASN A 29 -17.80 -22.44 -4.07
N LYS A 30 -17.92 -23.23 -5.10
CA LYS A 30 -18.25 -22.86 -6.50
C LYS A 30 -19.43 -21.88 -6.65
N LYS A 31 -20.40 -21.90 -5.73
CA LYS A 31 -21.60 -21.04 -5.78
C LYS A 31 -21.34 -19.60 -5.32
N ARG A 32 -20.24 -19.36 -4.59
CA ARG A 32 -19.98 -18.08 -3.93
C ARG A 32 -18.55 -17.57 -4.02
N PHE A 33 -17.61 -18.39 -4.46
CA PHE A 33 -16.22 -18.01 -4.66
C PHE A 33 -15.77 -18.38 -6.06
N LYS A 34 -15.28 -17.39 -6.81
CA LYS A 34 -14.77 -17.54 -8.17
C LYS A 34 -13.41 -16.90 -8.25
N ILE A 35 -12.48 -17.51 -9.00
CA ILE A 35 -11.17 -16.95 -9.28
C ILE A 35 -10.99 -16.81 -10.79
N THR A 36 -10.52 -15.66 -11.24
CA THR A 36 -9.98 -15.46 -12.59
C THR A 36 -8.48 -15.31 -12.48
N TRP A 37 -7.75 -16.27 -13.02
CA TRP A 37 -6.30 -16.31 -13.00
C TRP A 37 -5.71 -15.58 -14.19
N PHE A 38 -4.72 -14.71 -13.94
CA PHE A 38 -3.92 -14.04 -14.96
C PHE A 38 -2.45 -14.42 -14.75
N PHE A 39 -1.82 -15.01 -15.79
CA PHE A 39 -0.40 -15.38 -15.76
C PHE A 39 0.37 -14.66 -16.86
N THR A 40 1.40 -13.91 -16.50
CA THR A 40 2.14 -13.08 -17.46
C THR A 40 3.31 -13.81 -18.11
N GLU A 41 3.82 -14.87 -17.50
CA GLU A 41 4.99 -15.65 -17.97
C GLU A 41 4.67 -17.13 -18.27
N ALA A 42 3.47 -17.60 -17.94
CA ALA A 42 3.05 -18.98 -18.16
C ALA A 42 1.79 -19.08 -19.01
N LYS A 43 1.73 -20.10 -19.90
CA LYS A 43 0.53 -20.40 -20.69
C LYS A 43 -0.20 -21.56 -20.03
N ILE A 44 -1.24 -21.26 -19.26
CA ILE A 44 -2.02 -22.24 -18.50
C ILE A 44 -3.44 -22.32 -19.05
N LYS A 45 -3.94 -23.55 -19.21
CA LYS A 45 -5.33 -23.78 -19.62
C LYS A 45 -6.30 -23.24 -18.55
N ASN A 46 -7.38 -22.62 -18.98
CA ASN A 46 -8.39 -21.95 -18.14
C ASN A 46 -7.87 -20.76 -17.33
N SER A 47 -6.84 -20.08 -17.83
CA SER A 47 -6.40 -18.79 -17.31
C SER A 47 -6.20 -17.77 -18.44
N GLU A 48 -6.17 -16.49 -18.07
CA GLU A 48 -5.79 -15.41 -18.96
C GLU A 48 -4.26 -15.31 -19.01
N ASN A 49 -3.66 -15.59 -20.19
CA ASN A 49 -2.20 -15.62 -20.33
C ASN A 49 -1.65 -14.22 -20.71
N ARG A 50 -1.99 -13.22 -19.92
CA ARG A 50 -1.67 -11.79 -20.14
C ARG A 50 -1.84 -11.00 -18.85
N ARG A 51 -1.52 -9.73 -18.89
CA ARG A 51 -1.87 -8.79 -17.81
C ARG A 51 -3.37 -8.49 -17.81
N ILE A 52 -3.89 -8.13 -16.64
CA ILE A 52 -5.24 -7.61 -16.49
C ILE A 52 -5.39 -6.29 -17.25
N ASN A 53 -6.53 -6.07 -17.88
CA ASN A 53 -6.85 -4.86 -18.61
C ASN A 53 -8.25 -4.32 -18.27
N GLU A 54 -8.61 -3.19 -18.86
CA GLU A 54 -9.88 -2.52 -18.63
C GLU A 54 -11.10 -3.41 -18.93
N SER A 55 -11.06 -4.18 -20.02
CA SER A 55 -12.19 -5.03 -20.39
C SER A 55 -12.48 -6.14 -19.39
N ASP A 56 -11.47 -6.55 -18.60
CA ASP A 56 -11.66 -7.55 -17.54
C ASP A 56 -12.43 -6.95 -16.37
N ILE A 57 -12.14 -5.70 -16.05
CA ILE A 57 -12.81 -4.97 -14.98
C ILE A 57 -14.24 -4.62 -15.37
N THR A 58 -14.45 -4.09 -16.57
CA THR A 58 -15.80 -3.75 -17.07
C THR A 58 -16.72 -4.96 -17.16
N LYS A 59 -16.20 -6.14 -17.50
CA LYS A 59 -16.98 -7.40 -17.45
C LYS A 59 -17.40 -7.78 -16.04
N VAL A 60 -16.59 -7.44 -15.02
CA VAL A 60 -16.91 -7.69 -13.62
C VAL A 60 -17.87 -6.64 -13.08
N ILE A 61 -17.76 -5.39 -13.54
CA ILE A 61 -18.65 -4.28 -13.17
C ILE A 61 -19.90 -4.29 -14.09
N SER A 62 -20.65 -5.38 -14.16
CA SER A 62 -21.96 -5.29 -14.80
C SER A 62 -22.89 -4.44 -13.91
N ASN A 63 -23.97 -3.82 -14.49
CA ASN A 63 -24.88 -2.90 -13.82
C ASN A 63 -25.47 -3.40 -12.46
N GLN A 64 -25.34 -4.70 -12.18
CA GLN A 64 -25.77 -5.32 -10.93
C GLN A 64 -24.73 -5.26 -9.79
N PHE A 65 -23.50 -4.76 -10.05
CA PHE A 65 -22.37 -4.82 -9.11
C PHE A 65 -21.87 -3.47 -8.62
N LEU A 66 -22.54 -2.36 -8.95
CA LEU A 66 -22.19 -1.02 -8.45
C LEU A 66 -22.22 -0.93 -6.92
N ASP A 67 -22.98 -1.81 -6.25
CA ASP A 67 -23.08 -1.89 -4.81
C ASP A 67 -22.06 -2.80 -4.14
N ASN A 68 -21.22 -3.48 -4.90
CA ASN A 68 -20.17 -4.35 -4.35
C ASN A 68 -19.05 -3.55 -3.68
N LEU A 69 -18.32 -4.23 -2.79
CA LEU A 69 -17.06 -3.74 -2.24
C LEU A 69 -15.91 -4.22 -3.13
N TYR A 70 -14.98 -3.34 -3.43
CA TYR A 70 -13.81 -3.59 -4.27
C TYR A 70 -12.54 -3.46 -3.44
N TYR A 71 -11.75 -4.51 -3.38
CA TYR A 71 -10.47 -4.54 -2.68
C TYR A 71 -9.35 -4.66 -3.71
N LEU A 72 -8.49 -3.67 -3.78
CA LEU A 72 -7.35 -3.59 -4.68
C LEU A 72 -6.07 -3.77 -3.89
N CYS A 73 -5.22 -4.71 -4.32
CA CYS A 73 -3.99 -5.04 -3.64
C CYS A 73 -2.92 -5.39 -4.67
N GLY A 74 -1.88 -4.58 -4.75
CA GLY A 74 -0.80 -4.77 -5.74
C GLY A 74 0.05 -3.51 -5.92
N PRO A 75 0.94 -3.48 -6.93
CA PRO A 75 1.76 -2.32 -7.22
C PRO A 75 0.94 -1.03 -7.40
N GLY A 76 1.48 0.11 -6.93
CA GLY A 76 0.76 1.36 -6.86
C GLY A 76 0.15 1.82 -8.19
N ASN A 77 0.89 1.68 -9.30
CA ASN A 77 0.42 2.00 -10.64
C ASN A 77 -0.75 1.11 -11.10
N MET A 78 -0.78 -0.17 -10.69
CA MET A 78 -1.89 -1.08 -10.97
C MET A 78 -3.13 -0.67 -10.16
N ASN A 79 -2.96 -0.40 -8.88
CA ASN A 79 -4.07 0.02 -8.01
C ASN A 79 -4.69 1.32 -8.51
N GLU A 80 -3.89 2.29 -8.94
CA GLU A 80 -4.36 3.55 -9.50
C GLU A 80 -5.13 3.34 -10.82
N PHE A 81 -4.58 2.54 -11.74
CA PHE A 81 -5.23 2.16 -12.99
C PHE A 81 -6.60 1.51 -12.74
N LEU A 82 -6.66 0.51 -11.87
CA LEU A 82 -7.91 -0.20 -11.53
C LEU A 82 -8.92 0.72 -10.83
N LYS A 83 -8.46 1.56 -9.90
CA LYS A 83 -9.32 2.52 -9.21
C LYS A 83 -9.96 3.51 -10.18
N ASN A 84 -9.20 4.04 -11.14
CA ASN A 84 -9.73 4.96 -12.14
C ASN A 84 -10.80 4.29 -13.00
N ILE A 85 -10.58 3.07 -13.48
CA ILE A 85 -11.60 2.31 -14.23
C ILE A 85 -12.88 2.12 -13.41
N LEU A 86 -12.77 1.77 -12.12
CA LEU A 86 -13.93 1.60 -11.25
C LEU A 86 -14.73 2.90 -11.11
N ILE A 87 -14.05 4.04 -10.90
CA ILE A 87 -14.67 5.37 -10.76
C ILE A 87 -15.32 5.79 -12.08
N ASP A 88 -14.67 5.60 -13.22
CA ASP A 88 -15.20 5.93 -14.56
C ASP A 88 -16.47 5.12 -14.87
N ASN A 89 -16.54 3.89 -14.35
CA ASN A 89 -17.73 3.04 -14.44
C ASN A 89 -18.74 3.27 -13.29
N LYS A 90 -18.70 4.43 -12.61
CA LYS A 90 -19.68 4.88 -11.63
C LYS A 90 -19.71 4.11 -10.30
N VAL A 91 -18.66 3.35 -9.98
CA VAL A 91 -18.51 2.74 -8.65
C VAL A 91 -18.26 3.85 -7.63
N ASN A 92 -19.00 3.81 -6.51
CA ASN A 92 -18.81 4.77 -5.43
C ASN A 92 -17.39 4.65 -4.83
N PRO A 93 -16.57 5.72 -4.80
CA PRO A 93 -15.23 5.68 -4.24
C PRO A 93 -15.13 5.14 -2.81
N GLN A 94 -16.16 5.32 -1.99
CA GLN A 94 -16.23 4.79 -0.62
C GLN A 94 -16.33 3.25 -0.57
N LYS A 95 -16.59 2.60 -1.70
CA LYS A 95 -16.64 1.14 -1.82
C LYS A 95 -15.35 0.54 -2.41
N ILE A 96 -14.34 1.37 -2.67
CA ILE A 96 -13.05 0.97 -3.24
C ILE A 96 -11.98 1.09 -2.16
N PHE A 97 -11.44 -0.04 -1.76
CA PHE A 97 -10.39 -0.17 -0.74
C PHE A 97 -9.08 -0.56 -1.41
N CYS A 98 -8.02 0.21 -1.19
CA CYS A 98 -6.70 -0.05 -1.77
C CYS A 98 -5.69 -0.36 -0.66
N GLU A 99 -5.00 -1.48 -0.78
CA GLU A 99 -3.80 -1.76 -0.01
C GLU A 99 -2.57 -1.38 -0.85
N LEU A 100 -1.75 -0.47 -0.35
CA LEU A 100 -0.57 0.02 -1.06
C LEU A 100 0.67 -0.74 -0.57
N PHE A 101 1.43 -1.33 -1.51
CA PHE A 101 2.71 -2.00 -1.22
C PHE A 101 3.92 -1.13 -1.53
N GLU A 102 3.74 -0.01 -2.20
CA GLU A 102 4.81 0.90 -2.58
C GLU A 102 4.46 2.33 -2.17
N ASN A 103 5.44 3.02 -1.65
CA ASN A 103 5.37 4.47 -1.59
C ASN A 103 5.19 4.99 -3.01
N LYS A 104 4.12 5.75 -3.30
CA LYS A 104 4.19 6.68 -4.42
C LYS A 104 5.46 7.49 -4.22
N VAL A 105 6.38 7.38 -5.17
CA VAL A 105 7.50 8.33 -5.25
C VAL A 105 6.85 9.69 -5.18
N LEU A 106 7.05 10.34 -4.05
CA LEU A 106 6.49 11.65 -3.77
C LEU A 106 6.86 12.58 -4.90
N GLU A 107 5.88 13.29 -5.44
CA GLU A 107 6.13 14.40 -6.37
C GLU A 107 7.35 15.14 -5.87
N LYS A 108 8.33 15.36 -6.75
CA LYS A 108 9.61 15.99 -6.45
C LYS A 108 9.33 17.25 -5.63
N ILE A 109 9.63 17.20 -4.35
CA ILE A 109 9.65 18.38 -3.49
C ILE A 109 10.65 19.33 -4.12
N PRO A 110 10.30 20.64 -4.29
CA PRO A 110 11.21 21.60 -4.88
C PRO A 110 12.57 21.53 -4.19
N SER A 111 13.63 21.50 -4.96
CA SER A 111 15.00 21.24 -4.59
C SER A 111 15.64 22.36 -3.74
N SER A 112 15.23 22.48 -2.50
CA SER A 112 16.09 22.98 -1.43
C SER A 112 16.30 21.81 -0.46
N THR A 113 17.25 20.94 -0.77
CA THR A 113 17.66 19.85 0.11
C THR A 113 18.40 20.45 1.32
N GLN A 114 17.65 20.77 2.37
CA GLN A 114 18.28 21.02 3.66
C GLN A 114 18.68 19.65 4.23
N GLU A 115 19.93 19.52 4.63
CA GLU A 115 20.41 18.38 5.39
C GLU A 115 20.23 18.66 6.88
N GLY A 116 19.90 17.63 7.64
CA GLY A 116 19.73 17.72 9.08
C GLY A 116 20.21 16.46 9.79
N GLN A 117 20.13 16.49 11.11
CA GLN A 117 20.45 15.35 11.98
C GLN A 117 19.19 14.81 12.63
N LEU A 118 19.02 13.49 12.56
CA LEU A 118 17.99 12.72 13.23
C LEU A 118 18.60 11.84 14.29
N GLU A 119 18.16 11.99 15.54
CA GLU A 119 18.50 11.08 16.63
C GLU A 119 17.36 10.07 16.83
N ILE A 120 17.67 8.81 16.63
CA ILE A 120 16.72 7.69 16.73
C ILE A 120 17.03 6.92 18.01
N ILE A 121 16.03 6.81 18.88
CA ILE A 121 16.10 5.98 20.08
C ILE A 121 15.20 4.77 19.84
N TYR A 122 15.81 3.61 19.69
CA TYR A 122 15.09 2.36 19.44
C TYR A 122 15.82 1.21 20.17
N ASP A 123 15.07 0.36 20.85
CA ASP A 123 15.57 -0.81 21.62
C ASP A 123 16.73 -0.46 22.58
N ASN A 124 16.61 0.69 23.28
CA ASN A 124 17.62 1.26 24.20
C ASN A 124 18.93 1.70 23.51
N TYR A 125 19.01 1.71 22.19
CA TYR A 125 20.13 2.29 21.45
C TYR A 125 19.76 3.68 20.93
N SER A 126 20.73 4.61 20.96
CA SER A 126 20.60 5.91 20.31
C SER A 126 21.54 5.95 19.11
N ASN A 127 20.99 6.26 17.94
CA ASN A 127 21.74 6.43 16.69
C ASN A 127 21.52 7.83 16.16
N LYS A 128 22.60 8.49 15.72
CA LYS A 128 22.54 9.79 15.03
C LYS A 128 22.84 9.59 13.56
N ILE A 129 21.92 10.00 12.71
CA ILE A 129 22.07 9.91 11.25
C ILE A 129 21.81 11.26 10.62
N ASN A 130 22.33 11.43 9.41
CA ASN A 130 21.97 12.57 8.57
C ASN A 130 20.73 12.21 7.74
N PHE A 131 19.84 13.17 7.53
CA PHE A 131 18.70 13.05 6.65
C PHE A 131 18.64 14.18 5.62
N LYS A 132 17.89 13.97 4.55
CA LYS A 132 17.53 15.00 3.57
C LYS A 132 16.08 15.38 3.75
N SER A 133 15.78 16.67 3.73
CA SER A 133 14.40 17.19 3.90
C SER A 133 13.44 16.77 2.76
N SER A 134 13.95 16.15 1.70
CA SER A 134 13.17 15.58 0.59
C SER A 134 12.71 14.15 0.83
N GLU A 135 13.17 13.50 1.90
CA GLU A 135 12.88 12.10 2.21
C GLU A 135 11.99 11.99 3.45
N VAL A 136 11.19 10.93 3.56
CA VAL A 136 10.48 10.61 4.80
C VAL A 136 11.47 10.04 5.83
N LEU A 137 11.17 10.19 7.11
CA LEU A 137 12.05 9.73 8.18
C LEU A 137 12.37 8.23 8.06
N LEU A 138 11.39 7.40 7.70
CA LEU A 138 11.59 5.95 7.55
C LEU A 138 12.67 5.65 6.50
N ASP A 139 12.64 6.30 5.33
CA ASP A 139 13.62 6.06 4.27
C ASP A 139 15.03 6.43 4.73
N SER A 140 15.15 7.58 5.41
CA SER A 140 16.44 8.01 5.98
C SER A 140 16.97 7.01 7.03
N ILE A 141 16.11 6.43 7.85
CA ILE A 141 16.46 5.41 8.85
C ILE A 141 16.96 4.13 8.16
N LEU A 142 16.19 3.61 7.20
CA LEU A 142 16.52 2.38 6.49
C LEU A 142 17.78 2.53 5.63
N ASN A 143 17.97 3.68 4.98
CA ASN A 143 19.17 3.98 4.19
C ASN A 143 20.45 4.02 5.03
N ASN A 144 20.33 4.23 6.35
CA ASN A 144 21.44 4.14 7.30
C ASN A 144 21.55 2.76 7.97
N ASN A 145 20.91 1.72 7.43
CA ASN A 145 20.92 0.33 7.91
C ASN A 145 20.45 0.16 9.37
N ILE A 146 19.51 1.01 9.81
CA ILE A 146 18.86 0.86 11.10
C ILE A 146 17.54 0.13 10.85
N ASP A 147 17.43 -1.07 11.40
CA ASP A 147 16.22 -1.89 11.29
C ASP A 147 15.18 -1.43 12.32
N VAL A 148 14.07 -0.89 11.84
CA VAL A 148 12.93 -0.45 12.65
C VAL A 148 11.63 -1.06 12.13
N PRO A 149 10.60 -1.22 12.95
CA PRO A 149 9.33 -1.79 12.50
C PRO A 149 8.64 -0.92 11.45
N TYR A 150 8.26 -1.52 10.34
CA TYR A 150 7.38 -0.90 9.34
C TYR A 150 6.61 -1.96 8.54
N SER A 151 5.58 -1.55 7.80
CA SER A 151 4.78 -2.46 6.95
C SER A 151 4.22 -1.74 5.72
N CYS A 152 3.05 -1.10 5.82
CA CYS A 152 2.31 -0.58 4.66
C CYS A 152 2.96 0.60 3.94
N GLN A 153 3.81 1.38 4.61
CA GLN A 153 4.44 2.62 4.16
C GLN A 153 3.46 3.68 3.59
N GLY A 154 2.15 3.46 3.72
CA GLY A 154 1.07 4.30 3.17
C GLY A 154 0.28 5.11 4.22
N GLY A 155 0.67 5.06 5.50
CA GLY A 155 -0.05 5.79 6.56
C GLY A 155 -1.36 5.14 7.01
N VAL A 156 -1.57 3.85 6.70
CA VAL A 156 -2.82 3.10 6.97
C VAL A 156 -2.64 1.96 7.97
N CYS A 157 -1.45 1.81 8.57
CA CYS A 157 -1.18 0.85 9.63
C CYS A 157 -0.35 1.47 10.75
N SER A 158 -0.28 0.79 11.90
CA SER A 158 0.41 1.29 13.09
C SER A 158 1.88 0.84 13.20
N SER A 159 2.43 0.08 12.22
CA SER A 159 3.74 -0.58 12.35
C SER A 159 4.91 0.39 12.49
N CYS A 160 4.83 1.58 11.90
CA CYS A 160 5.90 2.59 11.91
C CYS A 160 5.63 3.76 12.87
N ILE A 161 4.78 3.57 13.88
CA ILE A 161 4.53 4.62 14.88
C ILE A 161 5.82 4.90 15.66
N ALA A 162 6.12 6.18 15.82
CA ALA A 162 7.18 6.69 16.66
C ALA A 162 6.69 7.94 17.44
N ARG A 163 7.47 8.39 18.42
CA ARG A 163 7.20 9.63 19.16
C ARG A 163 8.31 10.64 18.89
N ILE A 164 7.94 11.79 18.36
CA ILE A 164 8.87 12.92 18.19
C ILE A 164 9.14 13.54 19.56
N LYS A 165 10.42 13.68 19.91
CA LYS A 165 10.85 14.35 21.17
C LYS A 165 11.34 15.76 20.94
N LYS A 166 11.87 16.03 19.75
CA LYS A 166 12.44 17.31 19.38
C LYS A 166 12.26 17.59 17.89
N GLY A 167 12.16 18.85 17.52
CA GLY A 167 12.05 19.26 16.12
C GLY A 167 10.60 19.32 15.62
N LYS A 168 10.47 19.49 14.30
CA LYS A 168 9.17 19.58 13.62
C LYS A 168 9.16 18.66 12.40
N ILE A 169 8.03 18.04 12.16
CA ILE A 169 7.74 17.21 10.98
C ILE A 169 6.39 17.60 10.38
N GLU A 170 6.14 17.17 9.18
CA GLU A 170 4.84 17.19 8.53
C GLU A 170 4.49 15.79 8.07
N MET A 171 3.34 15.26 8.51
CA MET A 171 2.82 14.00 8.00
C MET A 171 1.99 14.23 6.74
N LYS A 172 2.31 13.53 5.65
CA LYS A 172 1.58 13.63 4.37
C LYS A 172 0.24 12.93 4.39
N THR A 173 0.19 11.76 5.02
CA THR A 173 -1.00 10.91 5.11
C THR A 173 -1.06 10.30 6.49
N ASN A 174 -2.23 10.35 7.11
CA ASN A 174 -2.52 9.69 8.37
C ASN A 174 -3.97 9.22 8.37
N GLN A 175 -4.17 7.90 8.53
CA GLN A 175 -5.49 7.28 8.68
C GLN A 175 -5.61 6.47 9.99
N ILE A 176 -4.61 6.57 10.88
CA ILE A 176 -4.49 5.71 12.06
C ILE A 176 -4.45 6.54 13.34
N LEU A 177 -3.63 7.61 13.38
CA LEU A 177 -3.47 8.42 14.58
C LEU A 177 -4.63 9.43 14.71
N THR A 178 -5.14 9.55 15.92
CA THR A 178 -6.10 10.60 16.29
C THR A 178 -5.39 11.95 16.45
N ASP A 179 -6.15 13.03 16.47
CA ASP A 179 -5.60 14.37 16.69
C ASP A 179 -4.95 14.49 18.08
N GLU A 180 -5.48 13.80 19.10
CA GLU A 180 -4.91 13.75 20.45
C GLU A 180 -3.54 13.08 20.44
N GLU A 181 -3.40 11.92 19.78
CA GLU A 181 -2.13 11.20 19.64
C GLU A 181 -1.07 12.01 18.90
N ILE A 182 -1.48 12.74 17.86
CA ILE A 182 -0.58 13.65 17.12
C ILE A 182 -0.13 14.79 18.04
N ASN A 183 -1.04 15.37 18.83
CA ASN A 183 -0.72 16.42 19.79
C ASN A 183 0.22 15.93 20.90
N GLU A 184 0.18 14.65 21.25
CA GLU A 184 1.13 13.99 22.14
C GLU A 184 2.49 13.69 21.49
N GLY A 185 2.66 14.00 20.22
CA GLY A 185 3.88 13.80 19.46
C GLY A 185 4.02 12.45 18.79
N LEU A 186 2.94 11.65 18.63
CA LEU A 186 3.00 10.44 17.82
C LEU A 186 3.01 10.79 16.35
N ILE A 187 3.81 10.04 15.61
CA ILE A 187 4.00 10.20 14.16
C ILE A 187 4.05 8.85 13.46
N LEU A 188 3.78 8.85 12.17
CA LEU A 188 4.05 7.72 11.28
C LEU A 188 5.34 8.01 10.51
N THR A 189 6.44 7.34 10.83
CA THR A 189 7.75 7.62 10.24
C THR A 189 7.76 7.51 8.71
N CYS A 190 6.96 6.61 8.16
CA CYS A 190 6.81 6.42 6.71
C CYS A 190 6.09 7.57 5.98
N GLN A 191 5.44 8.47 6.72
CA GLN A 191 4.72 9.62 6.17
C GLN A 191 5.26 10.96 6.66
N SER A 192 6.22 10.95 7.57
CA SER A 192 6.76 12.14 8.23
C SER A 192 7.94 12.72 7.47
N ILE A 193 7.81 13.99 7.06
CA ILE A 193 8.85 14.77 6.40
C ILE A 193 9.45 15.75 7.40
N PRO A 194 10.78 15.81 7.51
CA PRO A 194 11.48 16.77 8.32
C PRO A 194 11.16 18.23 7.95
N LYS A 195 10.86 19.07 8.95
CA LYS A 195 10.67 20.52 8.81
C LYS A 195 11.62 21.32 9.70
N SER A 196 12.55 20.66 10.36
CA SER A 196 13.62 21.27 11.14
C SER A 196 14.92 20.49 10.97
N ASN A 197 16.08 21.13 11.14
CA ASN A 197 17.39 20.52 10.90
C ASN A 197 17.81 19.53 12.00
N ASN A 198 17.12 19.50 13.12
CA ASN A 198 17.37 18.57 14.23
C ASN A 198 16.06 17.97 14.70
N ILE A 199 15.99 16.65 14.69
CA ILE A 199 14.84 15.86 15.09
C ILE A 199 15.29 14.78 16.09
#